data_40f504d84abf07e0f0345b53a8a9b08b
#
_entry.id   40f504d84abf07e0f0345b53a8a9b08b
#
_cell.length_a   1.000
_cell.length_b   1.000
_cell.length_c   1.000
_cell.angle_alpha   90.00
_cell.angle_beta   90.00
_cell.angle_gamma   90.00
#
_symmetry.space_group_name_H-M   'P 1'
#
loop_
_entity.id
_entity.type
_entity.pdbx_description
1 polymer ?
#
loop_
_entity_poly.entity_id
_entity_poly.type
_entity_poly.pdbx_seq_one_letter_code
_entity_poly.pdbx_strand_id
1 'polypeptide(L)'
;VGVNTFSVNVGVSTIVNAHWFQSATTGGLKKARDTVGINTASIIFTCARDNYATEHAYPRPDDPIGGNVSVGIGSTSADTITINVGVSTIVNYNISTASYTASTGIMTVFSNVHGFNGSYQRNIDFAYYDAVSGILTVTCASHGMVTGNRVQIARDSLRFRCKMDGRKSIKSYPRRHDPSDQQWLSVTTVDLDNFTVNVGTSPLVYHTPTSGSFDPFTGLMTIDIGSHTLKKGTSVKLKTNGFKFTCALDNHETFHYYPRKSGINGPDPAYNTAVKITATTDTTITLDVGTSSNQTEHIFVSAVNNSVISGGAYVHTFENAELGSLLIARDTVGLATNSYTWRCSQDNYATDHTYPRTTDPIHDVEVGIVTTTLDTFTINVGITSRVVYNVTNATYDANSGLATLTTDSAHGLSTTTSVGLMTGGLVYSCSMDQYATEHPYPRTTDPAHNAALYPTAVTSNNLTLNVGVSTRV
;
A
#
# COMPACT_ATOMS: atom_id res chain seq x y z
N VAL A 1 -8.70 57.95 15.67
CA VAL A 1 -10.13 57.63 15.74
C VAL A 1 -10.83 58.85 16.31
N GLY A 2 -11.67 59.58 15.52
CA GLY A 2 -12.50 60.67 16.01
C GLY A 2 -13.78 60.13 16.64
N VAL A 3 -14.58 61.04 17.22
CA VAL A 3 -15.80 60.66 17.94
C VAL A 3 -16.80 59.83 17.08
N ASN A 4 -16.81 60.10 15.76
CA ASN A 4 -17.72 59.44 14.81
C ASN A 4 -17.00 58.76 13.66
N THR A 5 -15.68 58.53 13.77
CA THR A 5 -14.85 57.94 12.75
C THR A 5 -13.96 56.82 13.29
N PHE A 6 -13.75 55.80 12.51
CA PHE A 6 -12.81 54.74 12.78
C PHE A 6 -12.11 54.33 11.48
N SER A 7 -10.94 53.71 11.59
CA SER A 7 -10.20 53.19 10.45
C SER A 7 -10.13 51.66 10.50
N VAL A 8 -10.38 51.04 9.38
CA VAL A 8 -10.18 49.60 9.17
C VAL A 8 -9.18 49.42 8.03
N ASN A 9 -8.34 48.42 8.16
CA ASN A 9 -7.50 47.97 7.06
C ASN A 9 -8.32 47.02 6.20
N VAL A 10 -8.61 47.44 4.98
CA VAL A 10 -9.37 46.62 3.98
C VAL A 10 -8.46 45.98 2.93
N GLY A 11 -7.13 46.03 3.16
CA GLY A 11 -6.14 45.59 2.18
C GLY A 11 -5.78 46.67 1.17
N VAL A 12 -4.84 46.37 0.30
CA VAL A 12 -4.39 47.25 -0.78
C VAL A 12 -4.90 46.74 -2.12
N SER A 13 -5.37 47.66 -2.95
CA SER A 13 -5.73 47.35 -4.34
C SER A 13 -4.47 47.24 -5.19
N THR A 14 -4.39 46.23 -6.02
CA THR A 14 -3.33 46.07 -7.04
C THR A 14 -3.45 47.09 -8.17
N ILE A 15 -4.60 47.76 -8.29
CA ILE A 15 -4.85 48.83 -9.24
C ILE A 15 -4.91 50.14 -8.46
N VAL A 16 -3.94 51.03 -8.68
CA VAL A 16 -3.81 52.31 -7.96
C VAL A 16 -4.65 53.35 -8.68
N ASN A 17 -5.98 53.28 -8.54
CA ASN A 17 -6.89 54.32 -9.02
C ASN A 17 -7.59 54.97 -7.82
N ALA A 18 -7.98 56.24 -7.94
CA ALA A 18 -8.79 56.93 -6.96
C ALA A 18 -10.20 56.33 -6.94
N HIS A 19 -10.68 56.01 -5.74
CA HIS A 19 -12.03 55.45 -5.50
C HIS A 19 -12.83 56.47 -4.71
N TRP A 20 -14.01 56.83 -5.22
CA TRP A 20 -14.91 57.73 -4.58
C TRP A 20 -16.13 56.98 -4.04
N PHE A 21 -16.38 57.12 -2.71
CA PHE A 21 -17.58 56.55 -2.08
C PHE A 21 -18.84 57.18 -2.70
N GLN A 22 -19.79 56.39 -3.08
CA GLN A 22 -21.09 56.84 -3.64
C GLN A 22 -22.23 56.66 -2.63
N SER A 23 -22.35 55.46 -2.07
CA SER A 23 -23.44 55.16 -1.13
C SER A 23 -23.17 53.85 -0.37
N ALA A 24 -23.89 53.63 0.73
CA ALA A 24 -23.98 52.37 1.42
C ALA A 24 -25.46 52.03 1.67
N THR A 25 -25.77 50.72 1.62
CA THR A 25 -27.08 50.22 2.00
C THR A 25 -27.27 50.28 3.52
N THR A 26 -28.53 50.43 3.98
CA THR A 26 -28.86 50.34 5.41
C THR A 26 -28.37 49.03 6.00
N GLY A 27 -27.60 49.07 7.09
CA GLY A 27 -26.96 47.90 7.69
C GLY A 27 -25.68 47.44 6.99
N GLY A 28 -25.07 48.27 6.11
CA GLY A 28 -23.82 48.01 5.43
C GLY A 28 -22.61 47.86 6.35
N LEU A 29 -22.76 48.16 7.64
CA LEU A 29 -21.74 47.94 8.70
C LEU A 29 -22.29 47.04 9.78
N LYS A 30 -21.59 45.94 10.06
CA LYS A 30 -21.81 45.08 11.23
C LYS A 30 -20.67 45.27 12.23
N LYS A 31 -21.02 45.53 13.48
CA LYS A 31 -20.08 45.52 14.58
C LYS A 31 -20.17 44.20 15.33
N ALA A 32 -19.06 43.46 15.39
CA ALA A 32 -18.95 42.36 16.35
C ALA A 32 -18.86 42.88 17.76
N ARG A 33 -19.72 42.41 18.66
CA ARG A 33 -19.61 42.72 20.10
C ARG A 33 -18.46 41.97 20.72
N ASP A 34 -18.40 40.69 20.41
CA ASP A 34 -17.39 39.76 20.93
C ASP A 34 -16.63 39.13 19.78
N THR A 35 -15.41 38.76 20.05
CA THR A 35 -14.53 38.05 19.12
C THR A 35 -13.98 36.80 19.78
N VAL A 36 -13.73 35.76 18.98
CA VAL A 36 -13.06 34.54 19.42
C VAL A 36 -11.86 34.26 18.50
N GLY A 37 -10.80 33.72 19.08
CA GLY A 37 -9.73 33.11 18.33
C GLY A 37 -9.81 31.60 18.47
N ILE A 38 -9.49 30.87 17.40
CA ILE A 38 -9.37 29.42 17.42
C ILE A 38 -7.89 29.08 17.36
N ASN A 39 -7.41 28.29 18.31
CA ASN A 39 -6.03 27.86 18.33
C ASN A 39 -5.74 26.99 17.09
N THR A 40 -4.58 27.18 16.50
CA THR A 40 -4.13 26.37 15.33
C THR A 40 -4.25 24.88 15.66
N ALA A 41 -4.81 24.12 14.70
CA ALA A 41 -5.00 22.68 14.77
C ALA A 41 -5.82 22.18 15.99
N SER A 42 -6.64 23.03 16.61
CA SER A 42 -7.40 22.67 17.82
C SER A 42 -8.72 21.94 17.55
N ILE A 43 -9.22 21.97 16.31
CA ILE A 43 -10.46 21.30 15.89
C ILE A 43 -10.10 20.29 14.80
N ILE A 44 -10.71 19.11 14.88
CA ILE A 44 -10.48 18.04 13.91
C ILE A 44 -11.78 17.74 13.19
N PHE A 45 -11.73 17.71 11.86
CA PHE A 45 -12.84 17.34 11.00
C PHE A 45 -12.47 16.15 10.13
N THR A 46 -13.44 15.34 9.76
CA THR A 46 -13.36 14.42 8.62
C THR A 46 -14.14 15.00 7.45
N CYS A 47 -13.77 14.66 6.23
CA CYS A 47 -14.33 15.29 5.03
C CYS A 47 -14.93 14.24 4.07
N ALA A 48 -16.07 14.54 3.48
CA ALA A 48 -16.69 13.69 2.47
C ALA A 48 -15.85 13.55 1.18
N ARG A 49 -14.86 14.41 0.98
CA ARG A 49 -13.96 14.36 -0.17
C ARG A 49 -13.14 13.07 -0.23
N ASP A 50 -12.78 12.51 0.91
CA ASP A 50 -12.07 11.24 1.05
C ASP A 50 -12.92 10.19 1.76
N ASN A 51 -14.23 10.29 1.62
CA ASN A 51 -15.22 9.42 2.26
C ASN A 51 -15.04 9.32 3.79
N TYR A 52 -14.67 10.44 4.43
CA TYR A 52 -14.41 10.56 5.87
C TYR A 52 -13.25 9.68 6.38
N ALA A 53 -12.35 9.28 5.47
CA ALA A 53 -11.25 8.36 5.80
C ALA A 53 -10.12 9.02 6.59
N THR A 54 -9.96 10.33 6.49
CA THR A 54 -8.86 11.06 7.14
C THR A 54 -9.35 12.21 8.00
N GLU A 55 -8.57 12.49 9.04
CA GLU A 55 -8.78 13.63 9.93
C GLU A 55 -8.04 14.86 9.39
N HIS A 56 -8.71 15.99 9.43
CA HIS A 56 -8.17 17.29 9.02
C HIS A 56 -8.20 18.25 10.19
N ALA A 57 -7.04 18.72 10.58
CA ALA A 57 -6.93 19.73 11.64
C ALA A 57 -7.32 21.12 11.12
N TYR A 58 -8.02 21.88 11.94
CA TYR A 58 -8.46 23.23 11.63
C TYR A 58 -8.35 24.13 12.88
N PRO A 59 -8.04 25.44 12.73
CA PRO A 59 -7.49 26.05 11.52
C PRO A 59 -6.03 25.65 11.30
N ARG A 60 -5.61 25.59 10.05
CA ARG A 60 -4.21 25.49 9.69
C ARG A 60 -3.59 26.90 9.67
N PRO A 61 -2.25 27.01 9.72
CA PRO A 61 -1.59 28.33 9.66
C PRO A 61 -2.01 29.20 8.46
N ASP A 62 -2.32 28.55 7.33
CA ASP A 62 -2.67 29.21 6.07
C ASP A 62 -4.18 29.42 5.88
N ASP A 63 -4.99 28.92 6.80
CA ASP A 63 -6.44 29.17 6.76
C ASP A 63 -6.76 30.63 7.12
N PRO A 64 -7.84 31.21 6.59
CA PRO A 64 -8.19 32.64 6.80
C PRO A 64 -8.28 33.06 8.26
N ILE A 65 -8.55 32.11 9.16
CA ILE A 65 -8.59 32.34 10.61
C ILE A 65 -7.45 31.64 11.36
N GLY A 66 -6.44 31.15 10.63
CA GLY A 66 -5.20 30.64 11.20
C GLY A 66 -4.33 31.74 11.78
N GLY A 67 -3.28 31.37 12.53
CA GLY A 67 -2.27 32.31 13.00
C GLY A 67 -2.78 33.33 14.03
N ASN A 68 -3.67 32.95 14.96
CA ASN A 68 -4.21 33.80 16.04
C ASN A 68 -5.11 34.96 15.58
N VAL A 69 -5.79 34.79 14.47
CA VAL A 69 -6.79 35.76 14.00
C VAL A 69 -8.06 35.66 14.85
N SER A 70 -8.52 36.80 15.35
CA SER A 70 -9.80 36.89 16.06
C SER A 70 -10.94 37.18 15.08
N VAL A 71 -11.99 36.39 15.13
CA VAL A 71 -13.20 36.53 14.29
C VAL A 71 -14.40 36.95 15.14
N GLY A 72 -15.27 37.75 14.54
CA GLY A 72 -16.49 38.18 15.21
C GLY A 72 -17.49 37.05 15.38
N ILE A 73 -18.15 36.98 16.54
CA ILE A 73 -19.25 36.05 16.79
C ILE A 73 -20.49 36.52 16.01
N GLY A 74 -21.00 35.66 15.13
CA GLY A 74 -22.19 35.93 14.30
C GLY A 74 -23.49 35.78 15.08
N SER A 75 -23.62 34.72 15.86
CA SER A 75 -24.76 34.45 16.73
C SER A 75 -24.36 33.60 17.94
N THR A 76 -25.19 33.61 18.97
CA THR A 76 -24.99 32.80 20.18
C THR A 76 -26.31 32.17 20.64
N SER A 77 -26.22 31.00 21.24
CA SER A 77 -27.25 30.39 22.07
C SER A 77 -26.67 30.08 23.47
N ALA A 78 -27.40 29.34 24.31
CA ALA A 78 -26.90 28.96 25.63
C ALA A 78 -25.56 28.19 25.53
N ASP A 79 -25.44 27.28 24.55
CA ASP A 79 -24.32 26.33 24.46
C ASP A 79 -23.57 26.40 23.12
N THR A 80 -23.97 27.32 22.22
CA THR A 80 -23.37 27.40 20.88
C THR A 80 -22.99 28.84 20.51
N ILE A 81 -21.92 28.94 19.72
CA ILE A 81 -21.55 30.18 19.03
C ILE A 81 -21.44 29.87 17.53
N THR A 82 -21.80 30.82 16.68
CA THR A 82 -21.61 30.75 15.25
C THR A 82 -20.59 31.78 14.80
N ILE A 83 -19.59 31.35 14.08
CA ILE A 83 -18.55 32.21 13.52
C ILE A 83 -18.44 31.95 12.02
N ASN A 84 -18.05 32.96 11.26
CA ASN A 84 -17.76 32.81 9.84
C ASN A 84 -16.27 32.51 9.67
N VAL A 85 -15.96 31.31 9.25
CA VAL A 85 -14.59 30.84 9.01
C VAL A 85 -14.19 30.87 7.54
N GLY A 86 -15.04 31.43 6.68
CA GLY A 86 -14.88 31.42 5.23
C GLY A 86 -15.59 30.21 4.59
N VAL A 87 -15.51 30.14 3.27
CA VAL A 87 -16.01 29.02 2.47
C VAL A 87 -14.84 28.22 1.92
N SER A 88 -14.95 26.91 1.96
CA SER A 88 -13.98 26.02 1.31
C SER A 88 -14.37 25.90 -0.17
N THR A 89 -13.44 26.20 -1.05
CA THR A 89 -13.62 26.03 -2.51
C THR A 89 -12.80 24.85 -2.97
N ILE A 90 -13.46 23.93 -3.69
CA ILE A 90 -12.75 22.92 -4.47
C ILE A 90 -12.27 23.62 -5.74
N VAL A 91 -10.97 23.66 -5.94
CA VAL A 91 -10.40 24.14 -7.19
C VAL A 91 -10.17 22.94 -8.11
N ASN A 92 -10.83 22.96 -9.27
CA ASN A 92 -10.63 21.94 -10.29
C ASN A 92 -9.57 22.43 -11.28
N TYR A 93 -8.60 21.57 -11.54
CA TYR A 93 -7.51 21.83 -12.49
C TYR A 93 -7.73 21.02 -13.76
N ASN A 94 -7.58 21.68 -14.92
CA ASN A 94 -7.60 20.99 -16.20
C ASN A 94 -6.26 20.33 -16.45
N ILE A 95 -6.30 19.05 -16.75
CA ILE A 95 -5.13 18.24 -17.07
C ILE A 95 -5.06 18.05 -18.57
N SER A 96 -3.96 18.44 -19.18
CA SER A 96 -3.76 18.28 -20.63
C SER A 96 -3.07 16.98 -20.99
N THR A 97 -2.10 16.55 -20.20
CA THR A 97 -1.39 15.27 -20.38
C THR A 97 -0.96 14.69 -19.05
N ALA A 98 -0.72 13.38 -19.03
CA ALA A 98 -0.11 12.71 -17.91
C ALA A 98 0.75 11.53 -18.41
N SER A 99 1.76 11.15 -17.63
CA SER A 99 2.55 9.94 -17.85
C SER A 99 2.67 9.16 -16.55
N TYR A 100 2.81 7.85 -16.65
CA TYR A 100 2.92 6.97 -15.50
C TYR A 100 4.07 5.98 -15.67
N THR A 101 4.90 5.87 -14.65
CA THR A 101 6.01 4.92 -14.59
C THR A 101 5.66 3.77 -13.65
N ALA A 102 5.28 2.62 -14.20
CA ALA A 102 4.78 1.48 -13.45
C ALA A 102 5.77 0.91 -12.43
N SER A 103 7.08 0.99 -12.69
CA SER A 103 8.12 0.47 -11.80
C SER A 103 8.34 1.32 -10.54
N THR A 104 8.07 2.62 -10.62
CA THR A 104 8.24 3.57 -9.51
C THR A 104 6.92 3.99 -8.88
N GLY A 105 5.79 3.79 -9.57
CA GLY A 105 4.49 4.28 -9.13
C GLY A 105 4.30 5.79 -9.31
N ILE A 106 5.22 6.46 -9.99
CA ILE A 106 5.16 7.91 -10.19
C ILE A 106 4.32 8.26 -11.41
N MET A 107 3.35 9.11 -11.19
CA MET A 107 2.53 9.76 -12.22
C MET A 107 2.95 11.22 -12.32
N THR A 108 3.34 11.66 -13.51
CA THR A 108 3.61 13.07 -13.83
C THR A 108 2.40 13.64 -14.54
N VAL A 109 1.89 14.75 -14.04
CA VAL A 109 0.67 15.39 -14.55
C VAL A 109 1.04 16.78 -15.07
N PHE A 110 0.56 17.12 -16.25
CA PHE A 110 0.67 18.46 -16.82
C PHE A 110 -0.63 19.23 -16.59
N SER A 111 -0.53 20.34 -15.85
CA SER A 111 -1.62 21.26 -15.56
C SER A 111 -1.06 22.68 -15.54
N ASN A 112 -1.48 23.51 -16.49
CA ASN A 112 -0.91 24.84 -16.69
C ASN A 112 -1.08 25.74 -15.45
N VAL A 113 0.04 26.28 -14.96
CA VAL A 113 0.09 27.25 -13.83
C VAL A 113 -0.71 26.79 -12.61
N HIS A 114 -0.45 25.56 -12.14
CA HIS A 114 -1.23 24.97 -11.04
C HIS A 114 -0.95 25.57 -9.65
N GLY A 115 0.22 26.21 -9.45
CA GLY A 115 0.58 26.86 -8.18
C GLY A 115 0.90 25.93 -7.01
N PHE A 116 1.00 24.60 -7.24
CA PHE A 116 1.31 23.63 -6.17
C PHE A 116 2.77 23.70 -5.72
N ASN A 117 2.97 23.36 -4.46
CA ASN A 117 4.29 23.20 -3.85
C ASN A 117 4.63 21.71 -3.69
N GLY A 118 5.84 21.34 -4.08
CA GLY A 118 6.34 19.98 -3.91
C GLY A 118 6.65 19.64 -2.45
N SER A 119 6.72 18.36 -2.16
CA SER A 119 7.14 17.84 -0.87
C SER A 119 8.60 18.15 -0.55
N TYR A 120 8.93 18.09 0.73
CA TYR A 120 10.31 18.24 1.19
C TYR A 120 10.72 17.09 2.10
N GLN A 121 12.01 16.78 2.10
CA GLN A 121 12.58 15.69 2.90
C GLN A 121 13.03 16.17 4.28
N ARG A 122 12.87 15.31 5.27
CA ARG A 122 13.38 15.43 6.63
C ARG A 122 14.00 14.13 7.08
N ASN A 123 14.77 14.20 8.15
CA ASN A 123 15.34 13.02 8.79
C ASN A 123 14.48 12.60 9.98
N ILE A 124 14.31 11.32 10.15
CA ILE A 124 13.71 10.76 11.34
C ILE A 124 14.85 10.51 12.36
N ASP A 125 14.72 11.14 13.53
CA ASP A 125 15.72 11.03 14.61
C ASP A 125 15.47 9.79 15.45
N PHE A 126 14.19 9.47 15.68
CA PHE A 126 13.76 8.29 16.43
C PHE A 126 12.38 7.83 15.96
N ALA A 127 12.10 6.54 16.12
CA ALA A 127 10.77 5.99 15.88
C ALA A 127 10.43 4.89 16.88
N TYR A 128 9.18 4.88 17.34
CA TYR A 128 8.61 3.84 18.19
C TYR A 128 7.36 3.27 17.55
N TYR A 129 7.34 1.96 17.36
CA TYR A 129 6.17 1.25 16.82
C TYR A 129 5.45 0.50 17.91
N ASP A 130 4.17 0.81 18.11
CA ASP A 130 3.26 0.02 18.92
C ASP A 130 2.60 -1.05 18.04
N ALA A 131 3.02 -2.28 18.22
CA ALA A 131 2.56 -3.42 17.42
C ALA A 131 1.10 -3.84 17.72
N VAL A 132 0.50 -3.35 18.81
CA VAL A 132 -0.89 -3.64 19.18
C VAL A 132 -1.85 -2.68 18.47
N SER A 133 -1.56 -1.39 18.52
CA SER A 133 -2.39 -0.35 17.88
C SER A 133 -2.05 -0.12 16.40
N GLY A 134 -0.85 -0.50 15.96
CA GLY A 134 -0.34 -0.18 14.63
C GLY A 134 0.15 1.25 14.47
N ILE A 135 0.31 1.97 15.57
CA ILE A 135 0.76 3.37 15.57
C ILE A 135 2.28 3.43 15.59
N LEU A 136 2.84 4.19 14.67
CA LEU A 136 4.23 4.60 14.67
C LEU A 136 4.33 6.03 15.17
N THR A 137 5.01 6.22 16.30
CA THR A 137 5.41 7.52 16.80
C THR A 137 6.78 7.87 16.24
N VAL A 138 6.92 9.03 15.64
CA VAL A 138 8.15 9.48 14.98
C VAL A 138 8.62 10.77 15.64
N THR A 139 9.91 10.83 15.96
CA THR A 139 10.58 12.05 16.35
C THR A 139 11.32 12.63 15.14
N CYS A 140 11.03 13.90 14.83
CA CYS A 140 11.66 14.68 13.78
C CYS A 140 11.68 16.15 14.27
N ALA A 141 12.82 16.61 14.74
CA ALA A 141 12.93 17.90 15.42
C ALA A 141 12.37 19.06 14.59
N SER A 142 11.50 19.88 15.22
CA SER A 142 10.92 21.11 14.62
C SER A 142 10.32 20.86 13.22
N HIS A 143 9.51 19.82 13.07
CA HIS A 143 8.97 19.40 11.77
C HIS A 143 7.92 20.36 11.20
N GLY A 144 7.27 21.19 12.01
CA GLY A 144 6.30 22.19 11.58
C GLY A 144 4.97 21.63 11.05
N MET A 145 4.69 20.33 11.26
CA MET A 145 3.44 19.71 10.83
C MET A 145 2.30 19.93 11.81
N VAL A 146 1.09 19.78 11.30
CA VAL A 146 -0.16 19.73 12.08
C VAL A 146 -0.91 18.43 11.74
N THR A 147 -1.88 18.07 12.60
CA THR A 147 -2.76 16.92 12.34
C THR A 147 -3.42 17.03 10.97
N GLY A 148 -3.46 15.93 10.24
CA GLY A 148 -3.96 15.89 8.86
C GLY A 148 -2.91 16.11 7.78
N ASN A 149 -1.70 16.62 8.11
CA ASN A 149 -0.62 16.65 7.14
C ASN A 149 -0.30 15.24 6.64
N ARG A 150 0.21 15.15 5.42
CA ARG A 150 0.56 13.89 4.78
C ARG A 150 2.07 13.70 4.78
N VAL A 151 2.49 12.52 5.21
CA VAL A 151 3.89 12.11 5.22
C VAL A 151 4.06 10.76 4.53
N GLN A 152 5.22 10.55 3.96
CA GLN A 152 5.63 9.26 3.41
C GLN A 152 6.96 8.86 4.03
N ILE A 153 7.06 7.62 4.49
CA ILE A 153 8.30 7.06 4.98
C ILE A 153 9.03 6.41 3.80
N ALA A 154 10.27 6.79 3.58
CA ALA A 154 11.07 6.24 2.49
C ALA A 154 11.27 4.74 2.67
N ARG A 155 11.18 3.98 1.57
CA ARG A 155 11.33 2.51 1.59
C ARG A 155 12.66 2.10 2.20
N ASP A 156 12.60 1.07 3.05
CA ASP A 156 13.75 0.47 3.74
C ASP A 156 14.59 1.44 4.59
N SER A 157 14.07 2.65 4.88
CA SER A 157 14.85 3.73 5.53
C SER A 157 14.92 3.64 7.05
N LEU A 158 13.98 2.97 7.71
CA LEU A 158 14.00 2.77 9.15
C LEU A 158 14.57 1.39 9.49
N ARG A 159 15.35 1.31 10.55
CA ARG A 159 15.96 0.07 11.03
C ARG A 159 15.46 -0.27 12.43
N PHE A 160 14.96 -1.48 12.59
CA PHE A 160 14.46 -1.99 13.87
C PHE A 160 15.05 -3.36 14.21
N ARG A 161 15.17 -3.67 15.50
CA ARG A 161 15.35 -5.03 16.02
C ARG A 161 14.05 -5.51 16.65
N CYS A 162 13.65 -6.73 16.37
CA CYS A 162 12.38 -7.29 16.81
C CYS A 162 12.58 -8.34 17.91
N LYS A 163 11.74 -8.32 18.94
CA LYS A 163 11.79 -9.32 20.02
C LYS A 163 11.43 -10.74 19.51
N MET A 164 10.82 -10.86 18.33
CA MET A 164 10.50 -12.14 17.71
C MET A 164 11.72 -13.07 17.60
N ASP A 165 12.90 -12.53 17.26
CA ASP A 165 14.17 -13.29 17.15
C ASP A 165 15.15 -12.98 18.28
N GLY A 166 14.67 -12.46 19.41
CA GLY A 166 15.54 -12.04 20.51
C GLY A 166 16.38 -10.81 20.17
N ARG A 167 15.96 -9.98 19.22
CA ARG A 167 16.66 -8.79 18.73
C ARG A 167 17.98 -9.08 18.02
N LYS A 168 18.14 -10.28 17.45
CA LYS A 168 19.40 -10.72 16.81
C LYS A 168 19.61 -10.06 15.45
N SER A 169 18.55 -9.85 14.67
CA SER A 169 18.66 -9.30 13.33
C SER A 169 18.05 -7.89 13.22
N ILE A 170 18.64 -7.08 12.34
CA ILE A 170 18.10 -5.78 11.95
C ILE A 170 17.11 -6.00 10.79
N LYS A 171 15.96 -5.34 10.88
CA LYS A 171 14.89 -5.39 9.89
C LYS A 171 14.62 -3.99 9.37
N SER A 172 14.58 -3.82 8.05
CA SER A 172 14.20 -2.55 7.42
C SER A 172 12.68 -2.37 7.38
N TYR A 173 12.23 -1.12 7.35
CA TYR A 173 10.84 -0.70 7.24
C TYR A 173 10.75 0.68 6.57
N PRO A 174 9.66 0.98 5.80
CA PRO A 174 8.75 0.00 5.21
C PRO A 174 9.43 -0.79 4.09
N ARG A 175 9.08 -2.06 3.96
CA ARG A 175 9.52 -2.91 2.85
C ARG A 175 8.51 -2.86 1.72
N ARG A 176 8.90 -3.27 0.52
CA ARG A 176 8.10 -3.21 -0.71
C ARG A 176 6.65 -3.71 -0.59
N HIS A 177 6.36 -4.59 0.35
CA HIS A 177 5.03 -5.18 0.50
C HIS A 177 4.36 -4.81 1.82
N ASP A 178 4.97 -3.93 2.61
CA ASP A 178 4.34 -3.42 3.81
C ASP A 178 3.21 -2.45 3.43
N PRO A 179 2.08 -2.41 4.16
CA PRO A 179 0.93 -1.56 3.81
C PRO A 179 1.26 -0.07 3.69
N SER A 180 2.28 0.39 4.42
CA SER A 180 2.76 1.77 4.43
C SER A 180 3.82 2.07 3.36
N ASP A 181 4.25 1.07 2.56
CA ASP A 181 5.25 1.29 1.53
C ASP A 181 4.73 2.25 0.45
N GLN A 182 5.43 3.36 0.29
CA GLN A 182 5.08 4.42 -0.67
C GLN A 182 3.67 5.02 -0.46
N GLN A 183 3.08 4.85 0.71
CA GLN A 183 1.77 5.44 1.03
C GLN A 183 1.94 6.81 1.69
N TRP A 184 1.04 7.74 1.36
CA TRP A 184 0.88 8.99 2.07
C TRP A 184 0.03 8.77 3.32
N LEU A 185 0.70 8.76 4.47
CA LEU A 185 0.10 8.53 5.77
C LEU A 185 -0.38 9.85 6.39
N SER A 186 -1.54 9.85 7.01
CA SER A 186 -2.06 11.00 7.73
C SER A 186 -1.41 11.12 9.10
N VAL A 187 -0.92 12.30 9.42
CA VAL A 187 -0.45 12.65 10.78
C VAL A 187 -1.66 12.79 11.69
N THR A 188 -1.70 12.02 12.78
CA THR A 188 -2.87 11.98 13.68
C THR A 188 -2.65 12.71 15.00
N THR A 189 -1.45 12.63 15.57
CA THR A 189 -1.10 13.35 16.80
C THR A 189 0.23 14.04 16.59
N VAL A 190 0.34 15.28 17.04
CA VAL A 190 1.52 16.09 16.74
C VAL A 190 1.85 17.01 17.91
N ASP A 191 3.13 17.14 18.23
CA ASP A 191 3.73 18.22 19.02
C ASP A 191 4.86 18.87 18.23
N LEU A 192 5.75 19.64 18.85
CA LEU A 192 6.82 20.36 18.17
C LEU A 192 7.78 19.43 17.41
N ASP A 193 8.11 18.29 18.01
CA ASP A 193 9.15 17.38 17.53
C ASP A 193 8.65 15.96 17.24
N ASN A 194 7.43 15.61 17.64
CA ASN A 194 6.89 14.27 17.48
C ASN A 194 5.55 14.28 16.76
N PHE A 195 5.31 13.23 16.01
CA PHE A 195 4.01 12.97 15.40
C PHE A 195 3.71 11.46 15.36
N THR A 196 2.45 11.11 15.15
CA THR A 196 2.01 9.72 15.00
C THR A 196 1.37 9.49 13.65
N VAL A 197 1.60 8.29 13.10
CA VAL A 197 0.94 7.77 11.91
C VAL A 197 0.50 6.34 12.13
N ASN A 198 -0.61 5.95 11.52
CA ASN A 198 -1.05 4.55 11.53
C ASN A 198 -0.38 3.81 10.36
N VAL A 199 0.44 2.83 10.68
CA VAL A 199 1.15 1.97 9.72
C VAL A 199 0.59 0.55 9.68
N GLY A 200 -0.49 0.31 10.40
CA GLY A 200 -1.14 -0.99 10.52
C GLY A 200 -0.50 -1.91 11.56
N THR A 201 -1.28 -2.90 11.96
CA THR A 201 -0.85 -3.94 12.90
C THR A 201 -0.25 -5.13 12.16
N SER A 202 0.55 -5.93 12.89
CA SER A 202 1.05 -7.23 12.41
C SER A 202 0.39 -8.35 13.23
N PRO A 203 -0.77 -8.86 12.80
CA PRO A 203 -1.48 -9.88 13.56
C PRO A 203 -0.67 -11.18 13.62
N LEU A 204 -0.78 -11.88 14.74
CA LEU A 204 -0.17 -13.20 14.91
C LEU A 204 -0.98 -14.24 14.11
N VAL A 205 -0.32 -14.89 13.17
CA VAL A 205 -0.94 -15.94 12.35
C VAL A 205 -0.18 -17.25 12.52
N TYR A 206 -0.92 -18.33 12.71
CA TYR A 206 -0.39 -19.68 12.87
C TYR A 206 -0.68 -20.49 11.61
N HIS A 207 0.33 -21.24 11.15
CA HIS A 207 0.21 -22.14 10.02
C HIS A 207 0.65 -23.54 10.41
N THR A 208 -0.05 -24.55 9.87
CA THR A 208 0.29 -25.97 10.04
C THR A 208 0.71 -26.54 8.71
N PRO A 209 2.00 -26.83 8.49
CA PRO A 209 2.45 -27.44 7.26
C PRO A 209 1.86 -28.83 7.04
N THR A 210 1.44 -29.09 5.80
CA THR A 210 0.88 -30.37 5.36
C THR A 210 1.90 -31.23 4.64
N SER A 211 2.90 -30.58 4.02
CA SER A 211 4.01 -31.24 3.35
C SER A 211 5.27 -30.40 3.43
N GLY A 212 6.42 -30.96 3.08
CA GLY A 212 7.66 -30.23 3.03
C GLY A 212 8.79 -31.02 2.43
N SER A 213 9.85 -30.30 2.05
CA SER A 213 11.14 -30.84 1.61
C SER A 213 12.27 -30.06 2.25
N PHE A 214 13.38 -30.72 2.49
CA PHE A 214 14.61 -30.10 3.00
C PHE A 214 15.79 -30.53 2.15
N ASP A 215 16.52 -29.56 1.66
CA ASP A 215 17.80 -29.79 0.97
C ASP A 215 18.96 -29.59 1.96
N PRO A 216 19.64 -30.67 2.36
CA PRO A 216 20.72 -30.59 3.37
C PRO A 216 21.95 -29.84 2.88
N PHE A 217 22.16 -29.71 1.58
CA PHE A 217 23.31 -29.02 0.99
C PHE A 217 23.15 -27.52 0.99
N THR A 218 21.96 -27.03 0.61
CA THR A 218 21.65 -25.60 0.54
C THR A 218 21.09 -25.06 1.84
N GLY A 219 20.58 -25.93 2.71
CA GLY A 219 19.89 -25.53 3.94
C GLY A 219 18.48 -24.96 3.69
N LEU A 220 17.94 -25.14 2.49
CA LEU A 220 16.62 -24.65 2.14
C LEU A 220 15.54 -25.68 2.50
N MET A 221 14.54 -25.24 3.24
CA MET A 221 13.35 -25.99 3.58
C MET A 221 12.14 -25.36 2.91
N THR A 222 11.48 -26.09 2.01
CA THR A 222 10.22 -25.66 1.41
C THR A 222 9.08 -26.42 2.07
N ILE A 223 8.06 -25.70 2.54
CA ILE A 223 6.91 -26.25 3.25
C ILE A 223 5.61 -25.69 2.66
N ASP A 224 4.60 -26.56 2.53
CA ASP A 224 3.24 -26.17 2.17
C ASP A 224 2.46 -25.84 3.45
N ILE A 225 2.03 -24.59 3.56
CA ILE A 225 1.29 -24.06 4.72
C ILE A 225 -0.15 -23.70 4.37
N GLY A 226 -0.60 -24.07 3.17
CA GLY A 226 -1.88 -23.66 2.61
C GLY A 226 -1.87 -22.20 2.15
N SER A 227 -3.01 -21.72 1.72
CA SER A 227 -3.14 -20.34 1.22
C SER A 227 -2.68 -19.30 2.24
N HIS A 228 -1.82 -18.38 1.83
CA HIS A 228 -1.22 -17.38 2.70
C HIS A 228 -0.87 -16.08 1.96
N THR A 229 -0.68 -15.00 2.72
CA THR A 229 -0.28 -13.68 2.20
C THR A 229 1.19 -13.33 2.47
N LEU A 230 1.98 -14.29 2.96
CA LEU A 230 3.39 -14.09 3.28
C LEU A 230 4.19 -13.77 2.01
N LYS A 231 5.20 -12.90 2.15
CA LYS A 231 6.03 -12.45 1.03
C LYS A 231 7.51 -12.76 1.28
N LYS A 232 8.25 -12.95 0.19
CA LYS A 232 9.71 -13.06 0.22
C LYS A 232 10.31 -11.89 1.02
N GLY A 233 11.25 -12.17 1.91
CA GLY A 233 11.92 -11.18 2.76
C GLY A 233 11.26 -10.97 4.12
N THR A 234 10.01 -11.40 4.33
CA THR A 234 9.42 -11.46 5.67
C THR A 234 10.01 -12.63 6.47
N SER A 235 9.72 -12.70 7.76
CA SER A 235 10.25 -13.75 8.61
C SER A 235 9.14 -14.49 9.33
N VAL A 236 9.36 -15.77 9.56
CA VAL A 236 8.50 -16.63 10.38
C VAL A 236 9.30 -17.22 11.51
N LYS A 237 8.63 -17.67 12.57
CA LYS A 237 9.23 -18.42 13.67
C LYS A 237 8.76 -19.87 13.59
N LEU A 238 9.68 -20.79 13.77
CA LEU A 238 9.37 -22.21 13.82
C LEU A 238 9.23 -22.67 15.27
N LYS A 239 8.19 -23.48 15.54
CA LYS A 239 7.97 -24.08 16.87
C LYS A 239 9.05 -25.14 17.12
N THR A 240 9.60 -25.13 18.32
CA THR A 240 10.57 -26.16 18.75
C THR A 240 10.00 -27.56 18.54
N ASN A 241 10.78 -28.44 17.90
CA ASN A 241 10.37 -29.78 17.50
C ASN A 241 9.08 -29.81 16.66
N GLY A 242 8.80 -28.72 15.93
CA GLY A 242 7.58 -28.54 15.15
C GLY A 242 7.50 -29.39 13.90
N PHE A 243 8.62 -29.91 13.42
CA PHE A 243 8.74 -30.71 12.21
C PHE A 243 9.36 -32.06 12.52
N LYS A 244 8.89 -33.09 11.83
CA LYS A 244 9.39 -34.45 11.93
C LYS A 244 9.87 -34.92 10.57
N PHE A 245 11.09 -35.44 10.52
CA PHE A 245 11.75 -36.01 9.34
C PHE A 245 12.25 -37.42 9.65
N THR A 246 12.48 -38.23 8.62
CA THR A 246 13.36 -39.39 8.62
C THR A 246 14.59 -39.09 7.76
N CYS A 247 15.66 -39.87 7.93
CA CYS A 247 16.93 -39.61 7.29
C CYS A 247 17.53 -40.91 6.69
N ALA A 248 18.08 -40.81 5.48
CA ALA A 248 18.71 -41.97 4.82
C ALA A 248 19.97 -42.49 5.54
N LEU A 249 20.55 -41.74 6.49
CA LEU A 249 21.67 -42.18 7.28
C LEU A 249 21.38 -43.46 8.09
N ASP A 250 20.17 -43.60 8.57
CA ASP A 250 19.66 -44.73 9.33
C ASP A 250 18.59 -45.55 8.59
N ASN A 251 18.58 -45.49 7.22
CA ASN A 251 17.57 -46.10 6.39
C ASN A 251 16.14 -45.67 6.73
N HIS A 252 15.97 -44.45 7.21
CA HIS A 252 14.68 -43.88 7.62
C HIS A 252 14.01 -44.60 8.83
N GLU A 253 14.80 -45.26 9.66
CA GLU A 253 14.28 -46.03 10.81
C GLU A 253 13.87 -45.13 11.99
N THR A 254 14.54 -43.97 12.16
CA THR A 254 14.26 -43.09 13.31
C THR A 254 13.71 -41.74 12.89
N PHE A 255 13.00 -41.10 13.82
CA PHE A 255 12.43 -39.76 13.60
C PHE A 255 13.36 -38.68 14.14
N HIS A 256 13.59 -37.66 13.31
CA HIS A 256 14.36 -36.48 13.63
C HIS A 256 13.46 -35.26 13.72
N TYR A 257 13.53 -34.51 14.81
CA TYR A 257 12.73 -33.33 15.05
C TYR A 257 13.50 -32.05 14.77
N TYR A 258 12.83 -31.04 14.24
CA TYR A 258 13.43 -29.75 13.91
C TYR A 258 12.45 -28.60 14.23
N PRO A 259 12.90 -27.40 14.65
CA PRO A 259 14.23 -27.11 15.19
C PRO A 259 14.36 -27.60 16.63
N ARG A 260 15.52 -28.12 17.00
CA ARG A 260 15.83 -28.61 18.36
C ARG A 260 16.47 -27.52 19.20
N LYS A 261 16.17 -27.55 20.51
CA LYS A 261 16.84 -26.70 21.51
C LYS A 261 18.28 -27.08 21.71
N SER A 262 18.57 -28.38 21.63
CA SER A 262 19.91 -28.97 21.84
C SER A 262 20.11 -30.06 20.81
N GLY A 263 21.20 -30.03 20.07
CA GLY A 263 21.70 -31.07 19.18
C GLY A 263 23.16 -31.35 19.51
N ILE A 264 23.79 -32.25 18.75
CA ILE A 264 25.22 -32.62 18.95
C ILE A 264 26.13 -31.37 18.85
N ASN A 265 25.76 -30.41 18.00
CA ASN A 265 26.51 -29.18 17.77
C ASN A 265 25.82 -27.95 18.39
N GLY A 266 24.98 -28.12 19.41
CA GLY A 266 24.18 -27.02 20.01
C GLY A 266 22.75 -26.93 19.44
N PRO A 267 22.06 -25.79 19.65
CA PRO A 267 20.72 -25.59 19.12
C PRO A 267 20.74 -25.50 17.59
N ASP A 268 19.70 -25.99 16.93
CA ASP A 268 19.54 -25.83 15.49
C ASP A 268 19.45 -24.34 15.09
N PRO A 269 19.92 -23.93 13.90
CA PRO A 269 19.96 -22.53 13.48
C PRO A 269 18.62 -21.80 13.57
N ALA A 270 17.50 -22.49 13.28
CA ALA A 270 16.17 -21.94 13.37
C ALA A 270 15.56 -22.00 14.79
N TYR A 271 16.25 -22.54 15.78
CA TYR A 271 15.73 -22.59 17.15
C TYR A 271 15.62 -21.20 17.75
N ASN A 272 14.38 -20.83 18.14
CA ASN A 272 14.06 -19.54 18.75
C ASN A 272 14.60 -18.33 17.94
N THR A 273 14.62 -18.46 16.63
CA THR A 273 15.11 -17.45 15.68
C THR A 273 14.01 -17.14 14.67
N ALA A 274 13.92 -15.91 14.20
CA ALA A 274 13.08 -15.55 13.07
C ALA A 274 13.78 -15.92 11.77
N VAL A 275 13.23 -16.88 11.05
CA VAL A 275 13.78 -17.40 9.80
C VAL A 275 13.20 -16.60 8.63
N LYS A 276 14.07 -16.13 7.74
CA LYS A 276 13.68 -15.32 6.58
C LYS A 276 13.11 -16.20 5.48
N ILE A 277 11.99 -15.76 4.89
CA ILE A 277 11.41 -16.38 3.70
C ILE A 277 12.24 -15.99 2.48
N THR A 278 12.79 -16.96 1.76
CA THR A 278 13.62 -16.77 0.57
C THR A 278 12.84 -16.86 -0.73
N ALA A 279 11.75 -17.65 -0.75
CA ALA A 279 10.81 -17.75 -1.85
C ALA A 279 9.40 -18.07 -1.35
N THR A 280 8.37 -17.75 -2.15
CA THR A 280 6.97 -18.07 -1.85
C THR A 280 6.23 -18.42 -3.13
N THR A 281 5.24 -19.32 -3.01
CA THR A 281 4.09 -19.47 -3.92
C THR A 281 2.82 -19.09 -3.15
N ASP A 282 1.66 -19.41 -3.66
CA ASP A 282 0.38 -19.13 -2.97
C ASP A 282 0.15 -20.04 -1.75
N THR A 283 0.76 -21.23 -1.74
CA THR A 283 0.61 -22.21 -0.66
C THR A 283 1.92 -22.57 0.04
N THR A 284 3.07 -22.31 -0.58
CA THR A 284 4.36 -22.72 -0.05
C THR A 284 5.26 -21.55 0.34
N ILE A 285 6.09 -21.76 1.33
CA ILE A 285 7.21 -20.88 1.67
C ILE A 285 8.52 -21.67 1.70
N THR A 286 9.59 -21.05 1.22
CA THR A 286 10.96 -21.58 1.32
C THR A 286 11.74 -20.77 2.35
N LEU A 287 12.37 -21.47 3.27
CA LEU A 287 13.09 -20.95 4.42
C LEU A 287 14.56 -21.38 4.33
N ASP A 288 15.49 -20.48 4.64
CA ASP A 288 16.87 -20.84 4.90
C ASP A 288 17.00 -21.22 6.39
N VAL A 289 17.04 -22.52 6.64
CA VAL A 289 17.11 -23.10 8.00
C VAL A 289 18.50 -23.57 8.36
N GLY A 290 19.49 -23.32 7.49
CA GLY A 290 20.87 -23.74 7.62
C GLY A 290 21.11 -25.14 7.08
N THR A 291 22.34 -25.37 6.61
CA THR A 291 22.80 -26.66 6.06
C THR A 291 22.88 -27.72 7.15
N SER A 292 22.69 -28.98 6.76
CA SER A 292 22.91 -30.12 7.64
C SER A 292 24.38 -30.62 7.55
N SER A 293 24.96 -30.96 8.67
CA SER A 293 26.24 -31.70 8.70
C SER A 293 26.10 -33.11 8.12
N ASN A 294 24.89 -33.65 8.15
CA ASN A 294 24.55 -34.89 7.46
C ASN A 294 23.84 -34.53 6.14
N GLN A 295 24.50 -34.80 5.02
CA GLN A 295 24.02 -34.44 3.68
C GLN A 295 23.22 -35.56 2.98
N THR A 296 22.79 -36.57 3.72
CA THR A 296 21.88 -37.59 3.18
C THR A 296 20.47 -37.08 3.06
N GLU A 297 19.64 -37.78 2.31
CA GLU A 297 18.23 -37.41 2.12
C GLU A 297 17.46 -37.34 3.45
N HIS A 298 16.64 -36.31 3.58
CA HIS A 298 15.70 -36.14 4.68
C HIS A 298 14.27 -36.08 4.13
N ILE A 299 13.42 -37.00 4.58
CA ILE A 299 12.03 -37.06 4.13
C ILE A 299 11.12 -36.46 5.21
N PHE A 300 10.29 -35.51 4.80
CA PHE A 300 9.28 -34.91 5.67
C PHE A 300 8.22 -35.97 6.04
N VAL A 301 7.91 -36.09 7.32
CA VAL A 301 6.91 -37.02 7.85
C VAL A 301 5.66 -36.27 8.27
N SER A 302 5.80 -35.24 9.08
CA SER A 302 4.69 -34.44 9.57
C SER A 302 5.16 -33.14 10.22
N ALA A 303 4.22 -32.23 10.44
CA ALA A 303 4.41 -31.08 11.30
C ALA A 303 3.37 -31.05 12.43
N VAL A 304 3.75 -30.46 13.54
CA VAL A 304 2.83 -30.21 14.66
C VAL A 304 1.91 -29.05 14.31
N ASN A 305 0.68 -29.07 14.82
CA ASN A 305 -0.25 -27.96 14.65
C ASN A 305 0.39 -26.63 15.07
N ASN A 306 0.17 -25.59 14.24
CA ASN A 306 0.72 -24.25 14.49
C ASN A 306 2.25 -24.23 14.61
N SER A 307 2.94 -25.01 13.79
CA SER A 307 4.41 -25.10 13.84
C SER A 307 5.13 -23.95 13.13
N VAL A 308 4.43 -23.17 12.30
CA VAL A 308 4.93 -21.95 11.67
C VAL A 308 4.13 -20.75 12.20
N ILE A 309 4.82 -19.74 12.66
CA ILE A 309 4.24 -18.54 13.28
C ILE A 309 4.72 -17.32 12.51
N SER A 310 3.78 -16.56 11.98
CA SER A 310 4.04 -15.29 11.29
C SER A 310 3.38 -14.11 12.00
N GLY A 311 3.90 -12.89 11.80
CA GLY A 311 3.39 -11.68 12.45
C GLY A 311 3.57 -11.71 13.97
N GLY A 312 2.70 -10.97 14.66
CA GLY A 312 2.63 -10.87 16.12
C GLY A 312 3.03 -9.49 16.67
N ALA A 313 2.38 -9.11 17.77
CA ALA A 313 2.62 -7.86 18.47
C ALA A 313 3.95 -7.90 19.26
N TYR A 314 5.05 -8.09 18.57
CA TYR A 314 6.38 -8.09 19.17
C TYR A 314 6.90 -6.65 19.34
N VAL A 315 7.62 -6.43 20.44
CA VAL A 315 8.32 -5.17 20.67
C VAL A 315 9.43 -4.99 19.64
N HIS A 316 9.43 -3.83 18.99
CA HIS A 316 10.45 -3.39 18.05
C HIS A 316 11.29 -2.29 18.71
N THR A 317 12.60 -2.41 18.64
CA THR A 317 13.54 -1.40 19.13
C THR A 317 14.13 -0.69 17.91
N PHE A 318 13.97 0.62 17.86
CA PHE A 318 14.58 1.45 16.82
C PHE A 318 16.09 1.44 16.91
N GLU A 319 16.78 1.33 15.78
CA GLU A 319 18.24 1.38 15.69
C GLU A 319 18.71 2.69 15.04
N ASN A 320 18.21 2.99 13.86
CA ASN A 320 18.51 4.23 13.13
C ASN A 320 17.55 4.43 11.95
N ALA A 321 17.64 5.60 11.33
CA ALA A 321 17.01 5.91 10.06
C ALA A 321 18.05 6.44 9.05
N GLU A 322 17.80 6.25 7.77
CA GLU A 322 18.60 6.84 6.69
C GLU A 322 18.28 8.32 6.52
N LEU A 323 19.20 9.07 5.92
CA LEU A 323 18.97 10.48 5.59
C LEU A 323 17.81 10.60 4.59
N GLY A 324 16.97 11.61 4.77
CA GLY A 324 15.79 11.81 3.92
C GLY A 324 14.71 10.73 4.10
N SER A 325 14.70 10.06 5.25
CA SER A 325 13.75 8.97 5.56
C SER A 325 12.28 9.40 5.63
N LEU A 326 12.00 10.70 5.76
CA LEU A 326 10.67 11.28 5.83
C LEU A 326 10.45 12.27 4.69
N LEU A 327 9.37 12.10 3.93
CA LEU A 327 8.88 13.04 2.94
C LEU A 327 7.60 13.68 3.49
N ILE A 328 7.55 15.01 3.52
CA ILE A 328 6.42 15.78 4.02
C ILE A 328 5.75 16.50 2.86
N ALA A 329 4.46 16.25 2.64
CA ALA A 329 3.68 16.95 1.62
C ALA A 329 3.41 18.40 2.06
N ARG A 330 3.64 19.36 1.15
CA ARG A 330 3.15 20.74 1.31
C ARG A 330 1.73 20.87 0.78
N ASP A 331 1.50 20.34 -0.42
CA ASP A 331 0.20 20.33 -1.06
C ASP A 331 -0.23 18.89 -1.37
N THR A 332 -1.54 18.69 -1.43
CA THR A 332 -2.18 17.41 -1.76
C THR A 332 -3.17 17.59 -2.89
N VAL A 333 -3.39 16.54 -3.67
CA VAL A 333 -4.40 16.48 -4.71
C VAL A 333 -5.21 15.19 -4.61
N GLY A 334 -6.50 15.26 -4.92
CA GLY A 334 -7.34 14.10 -5.17
C GLY A 334 -7.56 13.94 -6.68
N LEU A 335 -7.57 12.70 -7.15
CA LEU A 335 -7.89 12.41 -8.55
C LEU A 335 -9.38 12.06 -8.66
N ALA A 336 -10.08 12.73 -9.56
CA ALA A 336 -11.50 12.42 -9.80
C ALA A 336 -11.64 11.03 -10.44
N THR A 337 -12.64 10.27 -10.00
CA THR A 337 -12.91 8.89 -10.47
C THR A 337 -13.02 8.84 -11.99
N ASN A 338 -12.32 7.88 -12.61
CA ASN A 338 -12.30 7.65 -14.05
C ASN A 338 -11.92 8.87 -14.91
N SER A 339 -11.19 9.82 -14.32
CA SER A 339 -10.84 11.08 -15.01
C SER A 339 -9.64 10.95 -15.96
N TYR A 340 -8.88 9.89 -15.87
CA TYR A 340 -7.76 9.58 -16.77
C TYR A 340 -8.08 8.36 -17.61
N THR A 341 -7.62 8.36 -18.85
CA THR A 341 -7.72 7.21 -19.75
C THR A 341 -6.34 6.83 -20.22
N TRP A 342 -5.95 5.58 -20.02
CA TRP A 342 -4.66 5.03 -20.36
C TRP A 342 -4.79 3.87 -21.33
N ARG A 343 -3.79 3.69 -22.17
CA ARG A 343 -3.57 2.47 -22.95
C ARG A 343 -2.32 1.78 -22.48
N CYS A 344 -2.32 0.47 -22.45
CA CYS A 344 -1.30 -0.35 -21.83
C CYS A 344 -0.69 -1.32 -22.85
N SER A 345 0.61 -1.57 -22.75
CA SER A 345 1.29 -2.55 -23.60
C SER A 345 0.88 -4.00 -23.32
N GLN A 346 0.14 -4.27 -22.26
CA GLN A 346 -0.38 -5.61 -21.95
C GLN A 346 -1.31 -6.14 -23.05
N ASP A 347 -2.10 -5.26 -23.65
CA ASP A 347 -3.04 -5.56 -24.74
C ASP A 347 -2.61 -4.90 -26.05
N ASN A 348 -1.33 -4.60 -26.20
CA ASN A 348 -0.79 -3.90 -27.36
C ASN A 348 -1.48 -2.56 -27.62
N TYR A 349 -1.87 -1.85 -26.56
CA TYR A 349 -2.56 -0.54 -26.60
C TYR A 349 -3.95 -0.59 -27.26
N ALA A 350 -4.61 -1.76 -27.25
CA ALA A 350 -5.86 -1.98 -27.95
C ALA A 350 -7.08 -1.41 -27.20
N THR A 351 -7.05 -1.38 -25.86
CA THR A 351 -8.17 -0.94 -25.03
C THR A 351 -7.85 0.27 -24.17
N ASP A 352 -8.88 1.05 -23.88
CA ASP A 352 -8.79 2.18 -22.97
C ASP A 352 -9.10 1.72 -21.53
N HIS A 353 -8.23 2.09 -20.60
CA HIS A 353 -8.35 1.80 -19.18
C HIS A 353 -8.54 3.09 -18.41
N THR A 354 -9.67 3.23 -17.71
CA THR A 354 -9.93 4.42 -16.88
C THR A 354 -9.21 4.33 -15.52
N TYR A 355 -8.84 5.48 -14.98
CA TYR A 355 -8.13 5.61 -13.71
C TYR A 355 -8.47 6.94 -13.02
N PRO A 356 -8.50 7.04 -11.68
CA PRO A 356 -8.60 5.92 -10.75
C PRO A 356 -9.98 5.27 -10.80
N ARG A 357 -10.04 3.96 -10.65
CA ARG A 357 -11.28 3.20 -10.50
C ARG A 357 -11.63 3.14 -9.01
N THR A 358 -12.86 2.82 -8.69
CA THR A 358 -13.34 2.67 -7.29
C THR A 358 -12.55 1.64 -6.46
N THR A 359 -11.84 0.73 -7.13
CA THR A 359 -11.00 -0.30 -6.49
C THR A 359 -9.52 0.09 -6.39
N ASP A 360 -9.12 1.19 -7.00
CA ASP A 360 -7.71 1.62 -6.96
C ASP A 360 -7.37 2.28 -5.61
N PRO A 361 -6.17 2.07 -5.06
CA PRO A 361 -5.80 2.54 -3.72
C PRO A 361 -5.88 4.06 -3.52
N ILE A 362 -5.82 4.82 -4.61
CA ILE A 362 -5.89 6.29 -4.56
C ILE A 362 -7.28 6.85 -4.89
N HIS A 363 -8.28 5.97 -5.04
CA HIS A 363 -9.66 6.41 -5.22
C HIS A 363 -10.14 7.10 -3.94
N ASP A 364 -10.67 8.32 -4.08
CA ASP A 364 -11.14 9.18 -2.99
C ASP A 364 -10.08 9.45 -1.89
N VAL A 365 -8.79 9.38 -2.25
CA VAL A 365 -7.67 9.65 -1.33
C VAL A 365 -6.91 10.89 -1.80
N GLU A 366 -6.56 11.76 -0.87
CA GLU A 366 -5.61 12.84 -1.12
C GLU A 366 -4.17 12.32 -1.07
N VAL A 367 -3.44 12.55 -2.14
CA VAL A 367 -2.01 12.20 -2.25
C VAL A 367 -1.14 13.44 -2.25
N GLY A 368 0.00 13.35 -1.58
CA GLY A 368 0.98 14.43 -1.55
C GLY A 368 1.64 14.64 -2.92
N ILE A 369 1.89 15.88 -3.26
CA ILE A 369 2.66 16.24 -4.44
C ILE A 369 4.15 16.03 -4.15
N VAL A 370 4.81 15.19 -4.95
CA VAL A 370 6.23 14.85 -4.75
C VAL A 370 7.13 15.97 -5.24
N THR A 371 7.03 16.31 -6.52
CA THR A 371 7.81 17.39 -7.14
C THR A 371 6.91 18.26 -8.01
N THR A 372 7.35 19.50 -8.26
CA THR A 372 6.62 20.44 -9.13
C THR A 372 7.57 21.20 -10.04
N THR A 373 7.05 21.61 -11.19
CA THR A 373 7.57 22.71 -12.04
C THR A 373 6.44 23.75 -12.17
N LEU A 374 6.57 24.69 -13.09
CA LEU A 374 5.50 25.67 -13.35
C LEU A 374 4.19 25.00 -13.81
N ASP A 375 4.32 24.04 -14.70
CA ASP A 375 3.19 23.42 -15.41
C ASP A 375 3.05 21.91 -15.18
N THR A 376 3.93 21.29 -14.39
CA THR A 376 3.88 19.87 -14.10
C THR A 376 4.03 19.59 -12.61
N PHE A 377 3.37 18.54 -12.15
CA PHE A 377 3.61 17.97 -10.83
C PHE A 377 3.66 16.45 -10.89
N THR A 378 4.32 15.86 -9.93
CA THR A 378 4.38 14.40 -9.77
C THR A 378 3.69 13.96 -8.49
N ILE A 379 2.98 12.85 -8.58
CA ILE A 379 2.35 12.16 -7.45
C ILE A 379 2.74 10.69 -7.47
N ASN A 380 2.78 10.06 -6.30
CA ASN A 380 2.94 8.62 -6.20
C ASN A 380 1.57 7.96 -6.12
N VAL A 381 1.22 7.20 -7.15
CA VAL A 381 -0.06 6.49 -7.26
C VAL A 381 0.08 4.98 -7.03
N GLY A 382 1.27 4.55 -6.62
CA GLY A 382 1.60 3.15 -6.40
C GLY A 382 2.12 2.46 -7.65
N ILE A 383 2.87 1.38 -7.43
CA ILE A 383 3.40 0.54 -8.50
C ILE A 383 2.34 -0.45 -8.98
N THR A 384 2.33 -0.74 -10.28
CA THR A 384 1.54 -1.83 -10.81
C THR A 384 2.23 -3.15 -10.51
N SER A 385 1.57 -4.03 -9.75
CA SER A 385 2.04 -5.40 -9.52
C SER A 385 1.30 -6.35 -10.46
N ARG A 386 2.06 -7.19 -11.19
CA ARG A 386 1.48 -8.33 -11.89
C ARG A 386 1.32 -9.47 -10.89
N VAL A 387 0.09 -9.94 -10.68
CA VAL A 387 -0.17 -11.19 -9.95
C VAL A 387 -0.22 -12.32 -10.98
N VAL A 388 0.53 -13.38 -10.72
CA VAL A 388 0.56 -14.58 -11.55
C VAL A 388 -0.18 -15.69 -10.81
N TYR A 389 -1.13 -16.32 -11.49
CA TYR A 389 -1.88 -17.47 -10.97
C TYR A 389 -1.46 -18.73 -11.72
N ASN A 390 -1.31 -19.84 -10.98
CA ASN A 390 -1.08 -21.14 -11.56
C ASN A 390 -2.42 -21.77 -11.97
N VAL A 391 -2.52 -22.20 -13.20
CA VAL A 391 -3.67 -22.92 -13.72
C VAL A 391 -3.44 -24.42 -13.52
N THR A 392 -4.33 -25.08 -12.76
CA THR A 392 -4.26 -26.51 -12.45
C THR A 392 -5.11 -27.33 -13.40
N ASN A 393 -6.14 -26.73 -14.01
CA ASN A 393 -6.98 -27.37 -14.99
C ASN A 393 -7.51 -26.33 -15.98
N ALA A 394 -7.69 -26.76 -17.24
CA ALA A 394 -8.25 -25.92 -18.29
C ALA A 394 -9.14 -26.76 -19.21
N THR A 395 -10.32 -26.24 -19.53
CA THR A 395 -11.21 -26.80 -20.55
C THR A 395 -11.43 -25.77 -21.64
N TYR A 396 -11.59 -26.21 -22.86
CA TYR A 396 -11.86 -25.36 -24.01
C TYR A 396 -13.02 -25.91 -24.83
N ASP A 397 -14.02 -25.09 -25.10
CA ASP A 397 -15.10 -25.39 -26.03
C ASP A 397 -14.80 -24.73 -27.39
N ALA A 398 -14.51 -25.53 -28.37
CA ALA A 398 -14.15 -25.08 -29.72
C ALA A 398 -15.27 -24.34 -30.46
N ASN A 399 -16.54 -24.62 -30.10
CA ASN A 399 -17.71 -24.02 -30.75
C ASN A 399 -17.99 -22.62 -30.23
N SER A 400 -17.89 -22.41 -28.92
CA SER A 400 -18.14 -21.12 -28.27
C SER A 400 -16.89 -20.25 -28.14
N GLY A 401 -15.71 -20.84 -28.26
CA GLY A 401 -14.44 -20.16 -28.03
C GLY A 401 -14.17 -19.87 -26.55
N LEU A 402 -14.91 -20.52 -25.64
CA LEU A 402 -14.77 -20.31 -24.22
C LEU A 402 -13.75 -21.29 -23.62
N ALA A 403 -12.78 -20.74 -22.90
CA ALA A 403 -11.87 -21.50 -22.06
C ALA A 403 -12.20 -21.26 -20.59
N THR A 404 -12.43 -22.33 -19.84
CA THR A 404 -12.60 -22.28 -18.38
C THR A 404 -11.32 -22.77 -17.72
N LEU A 405 -10.71 -21.90 -16.92
CA LEU A 405 -9.45 -22.14 -16.21
C LEU A 405 -9.73 -22.31 -14.73
N THR A 406 -9.12 -23.32 -14.11
CA THR A 406 -9.13 -23.51 -12.65
C THR A 406 -7.77 -23.12 -12.10
N THR A 407 -7.73 -22.22 -11.15
CA THR A 407 -6.51 -21.82 -10.44
C THR A 407 -6.30 -22.67 -9.18
N ASP A 408 -5.04 -22.81 -8.76
CA ASP A 408 -4.64 -23.57 -7.57
C ASP A 408 -5.16 -22.93 -6.26
N SER A 409 -5.53 -21.66 -6.30
CA SER A 409 -6.03 -20.88 -5.16
C SER A 409 -7.12 -19.90 -5.59
N ALA A 410 -7.83 -19.34 -4.62
CA ALA A 410 -8.81 -18.29 -4.89
C ALA A 410 -8.14 -17.06 -5.52
N HIS A 411 -8.58 -16.69 -6.71
CA HIS A 411 -7.93 -15.65 -7.49
C HIS A 411 -8.44 -14.23 -7.20
N GLY A 412 -9.62 -14.06 -6.60
CA GLY A 412 -10.18 -12.73 -6.29
C GLY A 412 -10.48 -11.86 -7.51
N LEU A 413 -10.44 -12.42 -8.74
CA LEU A 413 -10.75 -11.70 -9.98
C LEU A 413 -12.26 -11.44 -10.10
N SER A 414 -12.62 -10.42 -10.86
CA SER A 414 -13.99 -10.12 -11.27
C SER A 414 -14.11 -10.13 -12.81
N THR A 415 -15.32 -10.06 -13.33
CA THR A 415 -15.55 -9.93 -14.78
C THR A 415 -15.02 -8.62 -15.38
N THR A 416 -14.67 -7.66 -14.54
CA THR A 416 -14.07 -6.37 -14.96
C THR A 416 -12.54 -6.36 -14.83
N THR A 417 -11.93 -7.43 -14.29
CA THR A 417 -10.47 -7.54 -14.15
C THR A 417 -9.89 -8.13 -15.43
N SER A 418 -8.96 -7.43 -16.06
CA SER A 418 -8.28 -7.98 -17.25
C SER A 418 -7.21 -8.99 -16.84
N VAL A 419 -7.13 -10.09 -17.56
CA VAL A 419 -6.12 -11.14 -17.42
C VAL A 419 -5.42 -11.39 -18.76
N GLY A 420 -4.15 -11.74 -18.73
CA GLY A 420 -3.39 -12.16 -19.88
C GLY A 420 -2.95 -13.62 -19.72
N LEU A 421 -2.93 -14.37 -20.80
CA LEU A 421 -2.39 -15.71 -20.84
C LEU A 421 -0.90 -15.65 -21.20
N MET A 422 -0.06 -16.35 -20.45
CA MET A 422 1.35 -16.47 -20.77
C MET A 422 1.52 -17.30 -22.04
N THR A 423 2.36 -16.85 -22.96
CA THR A 423 2.66 -17.56 -24.21
C THR A 423 3.06 -19.00 -23.93
N GLY A 424 2.32 -19.97 -24.50
CA GLY A 424 2.53 -21.40 -24.29
C GLY A 424 2.22 -21.85 -22.84
N GLY A 425 1.58 -21.02 -22.02
CA GLY A 425 1.34 -21.32 -20.59
C GLY A 425 0.28 -22.40 -20.33
N LEU A 426 -0.56 -22.71 -21.33
CA LEU A 426 -1.52 -23.81 -21.29
C LEU A 426 -1.10 -24.85 -22.32
N VAL A 427 -1.26 -26.13 -22.00
CA VAL A 427 -0.94 -27.22 -22.92
C VAL A 427 -2.17 -28.09 -23.05
N TYR A 428 -2.61 -28.28 -24.28
CA TYR A 428 -3.76 -29.12 -24.63
C TYR A 428 -3.31 -30.28 -25.53
N SER A 429 -4.01 -31.40 -25.47
CA SER A 429 -4.01 -32.43 -26.51
C SER A 429 -5.33 -32.39 -27.28
N CYS A 430 -5.34 -32.83 -28.53
CA CYS A 430 -6.47 -32.67 -29.41
C CYS A 430 -6.90 -34.03 -30.02
N SER A 431 -8.22 -34.23 -30.16
CA SER A 431 -8.80 -35.45 -30.77
C SER A 431 -8.43 -35.60 -32.28
N MET A 432 -8.04 -34.52 -32.94
CA MET A 432 -7.66 -34.52 -34.33
C MET A 432 -6.45 -35.45 -34.64
N ASP A 433 -5.53 -35.56 -33.68
CA ASP A 433 -4.37 -36.45 -33.74
C ASP A 433 -4.45 -37.61 -32.73
N GLN A 434 -5.67 -37.94 -32.29
CA GLN A 434 -5.93 -38.96 -31.27
C GLN A 434 -5.19 -38.69 -29.95
N TYR A 435 -5.02 -37.40 -29.60
CA TYR A 435 -4.30 -36.93 -28.40
C TYR A 435 -2.81 -37.30 -28.40
N ALA A 436 -2.21 -37.49 -29.59
CA ALA A 436 -0.83 -37.93 -29.70
C ALA A 436 0.20 -36.83 -29.47
N THR A 437 -0.19 -35.55 -29.67
CA THR A 437 0.73 -34.42 -29.53
C THR A 437 0.19 -33.37 -28.56
N GLU A 438 1.13 -32.63 -27.96
CA GLU A 438 0.84 -31.51 -27.11
C GLU A 438 0.81 -30.19 -27.89
N HIS A 439 -0.20 -29.38 -27.64
CA HIS A 439 -0.40 -28.10 -28.30
C HIS A 439 -0.32 -26.97 -27.27
N PRO A 440 0.79 -26.21 -27.23
CA PRO A 440 0.89 -25.06 -26.33
C PRO A 440 -0.02 -23.92 -26.80
N TYR A 441 -0.66 -23.24 -25.84
CA TYR A 441 -1.57 -22.12 -26.06
C TYR A 441 -1.35 -21.03 -24.99
N PRO A 442 -1.49 -19.72 -25.31
CA PRO A 442 -1.57 -19.18 -26.68
C PRO A 442 -0.21 -19.18 -27.36
N ARG A 443 -0.22 -19.44 -28.67
CA ARG A 443 0.94 -19.23 -29.55
C ARG A 443 0.98 -17.77 -30.01
N THR A 444 2.08 -17.31 -30.54
CA THR A 444 2.26 -15.93 -31.02
C THR A 444 1.25 -15.48 -32.08
N THR A 445 0.61 -16.44 -32.77
CA THR A 445 -0.42 -16.20 -33.79
C THR A 445 -1.84 -16.32 -33.29
N ASP A 446 -2.04 -16.77 -32.05
CA ASP A 446 -3.39 -16.97 -31.51
C ASP A 446 -3.99 -15.62 -31.02
N PRO A 447 -5.33 -15.43 -31.15
CA PRO A 447 -5.98 -14.20 -30.78
C PRO A 447 -5.79 -13.79 -29.32
N ALA A 448 -5.60 -14.76 -28.42
CA ALA A 448 -5.37 -14.52 -27.00
C ALA A 448 -3.90 -14.20 -26.65
N HIS A 449 -2.99 -14.20 -27.64
CA HIS A 449 -1.59 -13.87 -27.40
C HIS A 449 -1.43 -12.36 -27.15
N ASN A 450 -0.84 -12.01 -26.00
CA ASN A 450 -0.68 -10.61 -25.56
C ASN A 450 -2.00 -9.80 -25.55
N ALA A 451 -3.14 -10.47 -25.43
CA ALA A 451 -4.44 -9.83 -25.32
C ALA A 451 -4.82 -9.61 -23.84
N ALA A 452 -5.48 -8.49 -23.55
CA ALA A 452 -6.20 -8.31 -22.31
C ALA A 452 -7.58 -8.96 -22.42
N LEU A 453 -7.76 -10.11 -21.76
CA LEU A 453 -9.00 -10.87 -21.76
C LEU A 453 -9.80 -10.53 -20.50
N TYR A 454 -11.11 -10.38 -20.64
CA TYR A 454 -12.01 -10.16 -19.51
C TYR A 454 -12.80 -11.43 -19.25
N PRO A 455 -12.86 -11.93 -18.00
CA PRO A 455 -13.65 -13.09 -17.69
C PRO A 455 -15.13 -12.85 -17.99
N THR A 456 -15.77 -13.80 -18.67
CA THR A 456 -17.21 -13.83 -18.90
C THR A 456 -17.96 -14.38 -17.69
N ALA A 457 -17.29 -15.23 -16.90
CA ALA A 457 -17.79 -15.76 -15.64
C ALA A 457 -16.61 -16.02 -14.68
N VAL A 458 -16.86 -15.86 -13.37
CA VAL A 458 -15.89 -16.11 -12.30
C VAL A 458 -16.56 -16.81 -11.13
N THR A 459 -15.81 -17.69 -10.47
CA THR A 459 -16.11 -18.21 -9.12
C THR A 459 -14.87 -17.99 -8.25
N SER A 460 -14.80 -18.60 -7.08
CA SER A 460 -13.59 -18.45 -6.23
C SER A 460 -12.30 -18.87 -6.95
N ASN A 461 -12.31 -20.00 -7.66
CA ASN A 461 -11.12 -20.60 -8.27
C ASN A 461 -11.24 -20.80 -9.79
N ASN A 462 -12.40 -20.51 -10.40
CA ASN A 462 -12.56 -20.68 -11.83
C ASN A 462 -12.83 -19.33 -12.50
N LEU A 463 -12.27 -19.16 -13.70
CA LEU A 463 -12.58 -18.05 -14.58
C LEU A 463 -12.80 -18.58 -15.99
N THR A 464 -13.81 -18.04 -16.69
CA THR A 464 -14.12 -18.37 -18.08
C THR A 464 -13.74 -17.18 -18.96
N LEU A 465 -12.93 -17.44 -19.99
CA LEU A 465 -12.42 -16.43 -20.92
C LEU A 465 -12.90 -16.76 -22.35
N ASN A 466 -13.25 -15.75 -23.11
CA ASN A 466 -13.41 -15.93 -24.55
C ASN A 466 -12.02 -15.80 -25.21
N VAL A 467 -11.51 -16.89 -25.71
CA VAL A 467 -10.19 -17.00 -26.34
C VAL A 467 -10.27 -17.20 -27.87
N GLY A 468 -11.48 -17.08 -28.40
CA GLY A 468 -11.78 -17.28 -29.82
C GLY A 468 -12.17 -18.71 -30.16
N VAL A 469 -12.99 -18.85 -31.19
CA VAL A 469 -13.45 -20.16 -31.71
C VAL A 469 -12.36 -20.82 -32.54
N SER A 470 -12.29 -22.14 -32.50
CA SER A 470 -11.45 -22.89 -33.44
C SER A 470 -12.11 -22.95 -34.79
N THR A 471 -11.36 -22.64 -35.85
CA THR A 471 -11.84 -22.78 -37.25
C THR A 471 -11.86 -24.24 -37.74
N ARG A 472 -11.33 -25.14 -36.91
CA ARG A 472 -11.37 -26.61 -37.16
C ARG A 472 -12.17 -27.24 -36.03
N VAL A 473 -13.40 -27.59 -36.32
CA VAL A 473 -14.31 -28.32 -35.43
C VAL A 473 -14.18 -29.80 -35.69
#